data_0d828cbefe9815257d5a9b795790b835
#
_entry.id   0d828cbefe9815257d5a9b795790b835
#
_cell.length_a   1.000
_cell.length_b   1.000
_cell.length_c   1.000
_cell.angle_alpha   90.00
_cell.angle_beta   90.00
_cell.angle_gamma   90.00
#
_symmetry.space_group_name_H-M   'P 1'
#
loop_
_entity.id
_entity.type
_entity.pdbx_description
1 polymer ?
#
loop_
_entity_poly.entity_id
_entity_poly.type
_entity_poly.pdbx_seq_one_letter_code
_entity_poly.pdbx_strand_id
1 'polypeptide(L)'
;MFLDEIAARLVAQGVGTVGSNIFLGSKAVIPVGAGPYLTLTETGGSAPTRVHNEAPAHTQRPTAQIAVRAQSYLVARTMAKAAYLALDGVFNTTISSVFYQSITARQEPTDIGLDAEKRPMVVFNIACEKAPS
;
A
#
# COMPACT_ATOMS: atom_id res chain seq x y z
N MET A 1 12.60 -0.64 -4.00
CA MET A 1 12.03 -1.12 -2.72
C MET A 1 10.52 -1.27 -2.87
N PHE A 2 9.97 -2.26 -2.25
CA PHE A 2 8.55 -2.59 -2.41
C PHE A 2 7.62 -1.43 -2.07
N LEU A 3 7.77 -0.81 -0.91
CA LEU A 3 6.87 0.29 -0.52
C LEU A 3 6.99 1.49 -1.45
N ASP A 4 8.19 1.78 -1.94
CA ASP A 4 8.38 2.86 -2.90
C ASP A 4 7.64 2.59 -4.20
N GLU A 5 7.62 1.35 -4.64
CA GLU A 5 6.92 0.93 -5.86
C GLU A 5 5.40 1.08 -5.70
N ILE A 6 4.87 0.65 -4.56
CA ILE A 6 3.44 0.81 -4.27
C ILE A 6 3.09 2.30 -4.18
N ALA A 7 3.92 3.10 -3.53
CA ALA A 7 3.71 4.54 -3.45
C ALA A 7 3.72 5.19 -4.84
N ALA A 8 4.64 4.77 -5.71
CA ALA A 8 4.69 5.27 -7.09
C ALA A 8 3.39 4.98 -7.85
N ARG A 9 2.83 3.79 -7.65
CA ARG A 9 1.53 3.45 -8.26
C ARG A 9 0.42 4.36 -7.74
N LEU A 10 0.39 4.61 -6.43
CA LEU A 10 -0.62 5.49 -5.84
C LEU A 10 -0.50 6.92 -6.37
N VAL A 11 0.72 7.43 -6.47
CA VAL A 11 0.95 8.77 -7.04
C VAL A 11 0.51 8.83 -8.50
N ALA A 12 0.84 7.82 -9.30
CA ALA A 12 0.46 7.76 -10.70
C ALA A 12 -1.05 7.72 -10.89
N GLN A 13 -1.79 7.15 -9.94
CA GLN A 13 -3.25 7.09 -9.99
C GLN A 13 -3.93 8.29 -9.30
N GLY A 14 -3.14 9.28 -8.88
CA GLY A 14 -3.70 10.50 -8.32
C GLY A 14 -4.20 10.38 -6.88
N VAL A 15 -3.78 9.37 -6.14
CA VAL A 15 -4.23 9.17 -4.76
C VAL A 15 -3.59 10.17 -3.81
N GLY A 16 -2.33 10.53 -4.04
CA GLY A 16 -1.64 11.49 -3.19
C GLY A 16 -0.20 11.74 -3.63
N THR A 17 0.58 12.32 -2.71
CA THR A 17 1.98 12.67 -2.94
C THR A 17 2.81 12.21 -1.76
N VAL A 18 3.92 11.53 -2.03
CA VAL A 18 4.84 11.07 -0.98
C VAL A 18 5.43 12.28 -0.24
N GLY A 19 5.40 12.23 1.08
CA GLY A 19 5.89 13.30 1.94
C GLY A 19 4.85 14.35 2.31
N SER A 20 3.76 14.46 1.53
CA SER A 20 2.65 15.36 1.84
C SER A 20 1.51 14.63 2.53
N ASN A 21 1.02 13.55 1.90
CA ASN A 21 -0.09 12.78 2.45
C ASN A 21 0.09 11.26 2.29
N ILE A 22 1.23 10.82 1.73
CA ILE A 22 1.60 9.40 1.69
C ILE A 22 2.93 9.24 2.44
N PHE A 23 2.96 8.35 3.41
CA PHE A 23 4.14 8.11 4.25
C PHE A 23 4.46 6.62 4.26
N LEU A 24 5.75 6.28 4.29
CA LEU A 24 6.23 4.91 4.13
C LEU A 24 6.89 4.42 5.41
N GLY A 25 6.56 3.18 5.78
CA GLY A 25 7.21 2.48 6.86
C GLY A 25 6.59 2.73 8.23
N SER A 26 6.92 1.85 9.17
CA SER A 26 6.35 1.87 10.51
C SER A 26 6.82 3.02 11.37
N LYS A 27 7.92 3.67 10.99
CA LYS A 27 8.48 4.81 11.74
C LYS A 27 8.14 6.16 11.10
N ALA A 28 7.24 6.18 10.14
CA ALA A 28 6.84 7.42 9.50
C ALA A 28 6.22 8.37 10.53
N VAL A 29 6.66 9.62 10.50
CA VAL A 29 6.09 10.67 11.34
C VAL A 29 4.95 11.30 10.56
N ILE A 30 3.73 11.12 11.04
CA ILE A 30 2.53 11.61 10.39
C ILE A 30 2.19 12.97 10.99
N PRO A 31 1.97 14.01 10.15
CA PRO A 31 1.64 15.33 10.66
C PRO A 31 0.39 15.29 11.55
N VAL A 32 0.38 16.15 12.56
CA VAL A 32 -0.82 16.38 13.38
C VAL A 32 -1.70 17.36 12.64
N GLY A 33 -2.69 16.86 11.95
CA GLY A 33 -3.56 17.69 11.14
C GLY A 33 -4.80 16.93 10.68
N ALA A 34 -5.64 17.61 9.93
CA ALA A 34 -6.90 17.04 9.48
C ALA A 34 -6.72 15.89 8.50
N GLY A 35 -5.62 15.88 7.78
CA GLY A 35 -5.37 14.89 6.75
C GLY A 35 -6.15 15.16 5.47
N PRO A 36 -6.41 14.15 4.65
CA PRO A 36 -6.14 12.73 4.92
C PRO A 36 -4.65 12.38 4.78
N TYR A 37 -4.22 11.39 5.56
CA TYR A 37 -2.86 10.87 5.50
C TYR A 37 -2.91 9.35 5.30
N LEU A 38 -2.11 8.85 4.35
CA LEU A 38 -2.03 7.43 4.03
C LEU A 38 -0.66 6.91 4.43
N THR A 39 -0.62 5.79 5.13
CA THR A 39 0.62 5.14 5.56
C THR A 39 0.71 3.76 4.93
N LEU A 40 1.87 3.44 4.36
CA LEU A 40 2.19 2.12 3.83
C LEU A 40 3.16 1.44 4.79
N THR A 41 2.83 0.23 5.21
CA THR A 41 3.65 -0.55 6.14
C THR A 41 3.79 -1.97 5.63
N GLU A 42 5.01 -2.50 5.62
CA GLU A 42 5.23 -3.89 5.27
C GLU A 42 4.69 -4.80 6.36
N THR A 43 4.06 -5.91 5.96
CA THR A 43 3.48 -6.87 6.90
C THR A 43 4.07 -8.27 6.76
N GLY A 44 5.24 -8.38 6.10
CA GLY A 44 5.92 -9.64 5.92
C GLY A 44 5.69 -10.23 4.54
N GLY A 45 4.72 -11.10 4.41
CA GLY A 45 4.43 -11.77 3.16
C GLY A 45 4.74 -13.25 3.23
N SER A 46 4.63 -13.91 2.08
CA SER A 46 4.93 -15.32 1.92
C SER A 46 6.36 -15.53 1.44
N ALA A 47 6.87 -16.74 1.60
CA ALA A 47 8.18 -17.10 1.09
C ALA A 47 8.22 -16.92 -0.44
N PRO A 48 9.36 -16.50 -1.01
CA PRO A 48 9.49 -16.37 -2.45
C PRO A 48 9.31 -17.74 -3.14
N THR A 49 8.70 -17.72 -4.32
CA THR A 49 8.61 -18.89 -5.17
C THR A 49 9.86 -18.94 -6.04
N ARG A 50 10.60 -20.02 -5.96
CA ARG A 50 11.84 -20.20 -6.73
C ARG A 50 11.61 -21.10 -7.91
N VAL A 51 12.32 -20.82 -9.00
CA VAL A 51 12.34 -21.68 -10.17
C VAL A 51 13.56 -22.62 -10.06
N HIS A 52 13.36 -23.89 -10.35
CA HIS A 52 14.45 -24.85 -10.34
C HIS A 52 15.56 -24.45 -11.32
N ASN A 53 16.79 -24.59 -10.88
CA ASN A 53 18.01 -24.36 -11.68
C ASN A 53 18.18 -22.90 -12.13
N GLU A 54 17.32 -21.99 -11.69
CA GLU A 54 17.39 -20.60 -12.07
C GLU A 54 17.67 -19.74 -10.83
N ALA A 55 18.88 -19.33 -10.67
CA ALA A 55 19.24 -18.36 -9.67
C ALA A 55 19.69 -17.08 -10.41
N PRO A 56 19.16 -15.94 -10.05
CA PRO A 56 18.28 -15.59 -8.93
C PRO A 56 16.79 -15.54 -9.27
N ALA A 57 16.35 -16.20 -10.31
CA ALA A 57 14.96 -16.12 -10.75
C ALA A 57 14.01 -16.65 -9.69
N HIS A 58 13.16 -15.79 -9.17
CA HIS A 58 12.12 -16.14 -8.22
C HIS A 58 11.04 -15.05 -8.21
N THR A 59 9.87 -15.41 -7.71
CA THR A 59 8.78 -14.46 -7.53
C THR A 59 8.72 -14.07 -6.05
N GLN A 60 8.75 -12.79 -5.77
CA GLN A 60 8.56 -12.27 -4.43
C GLN A 60 7.07 -12.10 -4.14
N ARG A 61 6.68 -12.34 -2.90
CA ARG A 61 5.28 -12.27 -2.46
C ARG A 61 5.13 -11.37 -1.23
N PRO A 62 5.45 -10.08 -1.36
CA PRO A 62 5.33 -9.17 -0.24
C PRO A 62 3.87 -8.81 0.04
N THR A 63 3.62 -8.44 1.28
CA THR A 63 2.32 -7.91 1.70
C THR A 63 2.52 -6.57 2.41
N ALA A 64 1.50 -5.74 2.35
CA ALA A 64 1.55 -4.43 2.99
C ALA A 64 0.18 -4.07 3.55
N GLN A 65 0.20 -3.22 4.57
CA GLN A 65 -1.01 -2.61 5.10
C GLN A 65 -1.07 -1.16 4.63
N ILE A 66 -2.25 -0.78 4.16
CA ILE A 66 -2.55 0.61 3.81
C ILE A 66 -3.49 1.13 4.88
N ALA A 67 -3.07 2.16 5.60
CA ALA A 67 -3.87 2.79 6.63
C ALA A 67 -4.07 4.26 6.27
N VAL A 68 -5.33 4.71 6.26
CA VAL A 68 -5.69 6.10 5.98
C VAL A 68 -6.33 6.68 7.22
N ARG A 69 -5.88 7.85 7.63
CA ARG A 69 -6.45 8.60 8.76
C ARG A 69 -6.77 10.01 8.35
N ALA A 70 -7.89 10.52 8.83
CA ALA A 70 -8.34 11.87 8.54
C ALA A 70 -9.22 12.37 9.68
N GLN A 71 -9.48 13.65 9.70
CA GLN A 71 -10.35 14.24 10.72
C GLN A 71 -11.79 13.73 10.59
N SER A 72 -12.23 13.43 9.38
CA SER A 72 -13.57 12.92 9.09
C SER A 72 -13.48 11.47 8.60
N TYR A 73 -14.38 10.62 9.06
CA TYR A 73 -14.51 9.25 8.58
C TYR A 73 -14.75 9.22 7.06
N LEU A 74 -15.61 10.10 6.55
CA LEU A 74 -15.91 10.14 5.12
C LEU A 74 -14.67 10.45 4.29
N VAL A 75 -13.84 11.40 4.74
CA VAL A 75 -12.60 11.76 4.05
C VAL A 75 -11.61 10.59 4.07
N ALA A 76 -11.46 9.94 5.23
CA ALA A 76 -10.56 8.79 5.34
C ALA A 76 -11.03 7.65 4.43
N ARG A 77 -12.32 7.37 4.41
CA ARG A 77 -12.87 6.30 3.58
C ARG A 77 -12.76 6.62 2.09
N THR A 78 -12.93 7.86 1.69
CA THR A 78 -12.79 8.28 0.29
C THR A 78 -11.38 8.04 -0.22
N MET A 79 -10.37 8.44 0.55
CA MET A 79 -8.97 8.20 0.17
C MET A 79 -8.62 6.71 0.20
N ALA A 80 -9.10 5.97 1.20
CA ALA A 80 -8.87 4.54 1.28
C ALA A 80 -9.47 3.81 0.07
N LYS A 81 -10.67 4.20 -0.34
CA LYS A 81 -11.30 3.62 -1.52
C LYS A 81 -10.54 3.96 -2.80
N ALA A 82 -10.04 5.18 -2.93
CA ALA A 82 -9.21 5.57 -4.08
C ALA A 82 -7.94 4.72 -4.15
N ALA A 83 -7.28 4.50 -3.00
CA ALA A 83 -6.11 3.63 -2.93
C ALA A 83 -6.47 2.17 -3.26
N TYR A 84 -7.59 1.69 -2.75
CA TYR A 84 -8.08 0.35 -3.03
C TYR A 84 -8.28 0.15 -4.55
N LEU A 85 -8.95 1.10 -5.21
CA LEU A 85 -9.18 1.01 -6.65
C LEU A 85 -7.88 1.12 -7.46
N ALA A 86 -6.89 1.83 -6.94
CA ALA A 86 -5.60 1.97 -7.61
C ALA A 86 -4.76 0.69 -7.53
N LEU A 87 -4.92 -0.08 -6.47
CA LEU A 87 -4.06 -1.22 -6.18
C LEU A 87 -4.72 -2.57 -6.45
N ASP A 88 -6.01 -2.72 -6.16
CA ASP A 88 -6.67 -4.00 -6.33
C ASP A 88 -6.85 -4.33 -7.81
N GLY A 89 -6.50 -5.55 -8.18
CA GLY A 89 -6.69 -6.01 -9.56
C GLY A 89 -5.63 -5.55 -10.55
N VAL A 90 -4.47 -5.10 -10.08
CA VAL A 90 -3.34 -4.80 -10.96
C VAL A 90 -2.73 -6.13 -11.42
N PHE A 91 -2.63 -6.34 -12.74
CA PHE A 91 -2.07 -7.55 -13.31
C PHE A 91 -1.08 -7.21 -14.42
N ASN A 92 0.03 -7.95 -14.47
CA ASN A 92 1.02 -7.87 -15.54
C ASN A 92 1.42 -6.43 -15.86
N THR A 93 1.77 -5.67 -14.82
CA THR A 93 2.08 -4.25 -14.93
C THR A 93 3.48 -3.98 -14.40
N THR A 94 4.24 -3.13 -15.10
CA THR A 94 5.56 -2.70 -14.63
C THR A 94 5.40 -1.41 -13.83
N ILE A 95 5.92 -1.41 -12.60
CA ILE A 95 5.91 -0.25 -11.71
C ILE A 95 7.34 0.04 -11.31
N SER A 96 7.82 1.25 -11.58
CA SER A 96 9.20 1.67 -11.25
C SER A 96 10.24 0.65 -11.76
N SER A 97 10.07 0.20 -12.99
CA SER A 97 10.93 -0.78 -13.67
C SER A 97 10.89 -2.20 -13.07
N VAL A 98 9.94 -2.49 -12.19
CA VAL A 98 9.74 -3.82 -11.61
C VAL A 98 8.42 -4.38 -12.12
N PHE A 99 8.45 -5.62 -12.61
CA PHE A 99 7.25 -6.27 -13.11
C PHE A 99 6.43 -6.85 -11.97
N TYR A 100 5.16 -6.45 -11.91
CA TYR A 100 4.18 -6.99 -10.97
C TYR A 100 3.24 -7.93 -11.70
N GLN A 101 3.24 -9.19 -11.30
CA GLN A 101 2.28 -10.16 -11.82
C GLN A 101 0.87 -9.84 -11.30
N SER A 102 0.76 -9.51 -10.03
CA SER A 102 -0.52 -9.14 -9.43
C SER A 102 -0.36 -8.31 -8.18
N ILE A 103 -1.33 -7.44 -7.96
CA ILE A 103 -1.58 -6.78 -6.67
C ILE A 103 -3.05 -7.01 -6.37
N THR A 104 -3.33 -7.63 -5.23
CA THR A 104 -4.70 -7.97 -4.85
C THR A 104 -4.97 -7.49 -3.43
N ALA A 105 -6.07 -6.78 -3.23
CA ALA A 105 -6.51 -6.42 -1.89
C ALA A 105 -7.04 -7.67 -1.19
N ARG A 106 -6.68 -7.84 0.07
CA ARG A 106 -7.10 -9.00 0.87
C ARG A 106 -8.45 -8.80 1.51
N GLN A 107 -8.87 -7.57 1.67
CA GLN A 107 -10.21 -7.20 2.12
C GLN A 107 -10.51 -5.79 1.65
N GLU A 108 -11.78 -5.40 1.72
CA GLU A 108 -12.16 -4.03 1.45
C GLU A 108 -11.71 -3.10 2.59
N PRO A 109 -11.58 -1.79 2.31
CA PRO A 109 -11.26 -0.83 3.36
C PRO A 109 -12.24 -0.93 4.53
N THR A 110 -11.71 -1.05 5.73
CA THR A 110 -12.47 -1.30 6.95
C THR A 110 -12.12 -0.28 8.02
N ASP A 111 -13.11 0.29 8.66
CA ASP A 111 -12.91 1.17 9.80
C ASP A 111 -12.39 0.38 11.00
N ILE A 112 -11.28 0.82 11.58
CA ILE A 112 -10.70 0.18 12.76
C ILE A 112 -10.73 1.08 14.01
N GLY A 113 -11.47 2.20 13.95
CA GLY A 113 -11.60 3.10 15.07
C GLY A 113 -10.73 4.34 14.94
N LEU A 114 -10.36 4.91 16.06
CA LEU A 114 -9.63 6.18 16.12
C LEU A 114 -8.15 5.94 16.41
N ASP A 115 -7.28 6.78 15.86
CA ASP A 115 -5.87 6.77 16.19
C ASP A 115 -5.61 7.56 17.51
N ALA A 116 -4.33 7.72 17.88
CA ALA A 116 -3.95 8.42 19.11
C ALA A 116 -4.42 9.89 19.12
N GLU A 117 -4.59 10.49 17.96
CA GLU A 117 -5.08 11.85 17.80
C GLU A 117 -6.59 11.90 17.55
N LYS A 118 -7.29 10.81 17.84
CA LYS A 118 -8.74 10.66 17.68
C LYS A 118 -9.22 10.87 16.25
N ARG A 119 -8.36 10.53 15.26
CA ARG A 119 -8.72 10.57 13.85
C ARG A 119 -9.25 9.21 13.42
N PRO A 120 -10.37 9.12 12.70
CA PRO A 120 -10.83 7.86 12.14
C PRO A 120 -9.78 7.23 11.24
N MET A 121 -9.60 5.92 11.37
CA MET A 121 -8.66 5.14 10.56
C MET A 121 -9.39 4.09 9.76
N VAL A 122 -9.08 4.01 8.47
CA VAL A 122 -9.61 3.00 7.57
C VAL A 122 -8.42 2.25 6.98
N VAL A 123 -8.45 0.93 7.05
CA VAL A 123 -7.31 0.10 6.62
C VAL A 123 -7.74 -1.00 5.67
N PHE A 124 -6.81 -1.40 4.81
CA PHE A 124 -6.89 -2.66 4.08
C PHE A 124 -5.49 -3.18 3.84
N ASN A 125 -5.37 -4.46 3.51
CA ASN A 125 -4.10 -5.10 3.23
C ASN A 125 -4.05 -5.54 1.78
N ILE A 126 -2.85 -5.54 1.22
CA ILE A 126 -2.61 -6.05 -0.13
C ILE A 126 -1.60 -7.18 -0.11
N ALA A 127 -1.75 -8.09 -1.06
CA ALA A 127 -0.79 -9.14 -1.34
C ALA A 127 -0.33 -8.99 -2.79
N CYS A 128 0.96 -9.07 -3.00
CA CYS A 128 1.55 -8.87 -4.32
C CYS A 128 2.35 -10.09 -4.76
N GLU A 129 2.43 -10.26 -6.08
CA GLU A 129 3.40 -11.16 -6.71
C GLU A 129 4.20 -10.31 -7.68
N LYS A 130 5.50 -10.26 -7.51
CA LYS A 130 6.36 -9.37 -8.28
C LYS A 130 7.71 -10.00 -8.57
N ALA A 131 8.38 -9.46 -9.60
CA ALA A 131 9.77 -9.79 -9.87
C ALA A 131 10.66 -9.25 -8.75
N PRO A 132 11.85 -9.83 -8.55
CA PRO A 132 12.80 -9.35 -7.56
C PRO A 132 13.18 -7.88 -7.82
N SER A 133 13.36 -7.14 -6.73
CA SER A 133 13.78 -5.75 -6.83
C SER A 133 14.84 -5.41 -5.78
#